data_b33bb825f973b8b146e3e2b66426d64a
#
_entry.id   b33bb825f973b8b146e3e2b66426d64a
#
_cell.length_a   1.000
_cell.length_b   1.000
_cell.length_c   1.000
_cell.angle_alpha   90.00
_cell.angle_beta   90.00
_cell.angle_gamma   90.00
#
_symmetry.space_group_name_H-M   'P 1'
#
loop_
_entity.id
_entity.type
_entity.pdbx_description
1 polymer ?
#
loop_
_entity_poly.entity_id
_entity_poly.type
_entity_poly.pdbx_seq_one_letter_code
_entity_poly.pdbx_strand_id
1 'polypeptide(L)'
;MKRLWKTITPCMSDILGLQALMNNTSGIALVDDASSYKPLRFAQGGVGRPENRRGPGGKHNGYFGTQRMVSSEVREADVITGTSEKVWQAVGAGMEAFRPDFMLLTTAPCAAMIGTDHEETLARIRTEYHIPAAIVNLDGQKDFEYGISMALEAMGKILLEKRDTMPGTVNLLGCHSVDWTEDMVRDTEKWLEDHGWKVLSRWGSKETAANFKNAAAAAVNLVVNVSGLRLARYMGQEFGIPYVVGAPFGKSQCARLLDKLRAENKVPLPERGEGEPEALVIGEQLAADAIRQELESRGFQNVRVCSFFEMDKSLMRPGDRKLVSEDELAAELKNESLRVVFGEEGYQMGAKVKWVPLPNQGNLAPVSFLPPFSLVDGTLEAWLDNVLR
;
A
#
# COMPACT_ATOMS: atom_id res chain seq x y z
N MET A 1 26.69 24.47 -4.73
CA MET A 1 26.61 24.49 -3.25
C MET A 1 25.92 23.21 -2.85
N LYS A 2 26.55 22.33 -2.07
CA LYS A 2 25.85 21.12 -1.55
C LYS A 2 24.77 21.57 -0.59
N ARG A 3 23.50 21.23 -0.84
CA ARG A 3 22.41 21.50 0.10
C ARG A 3 22.56 20.61 1.32
N LEU A 4 22.29 21.14 2.51
CA LEU A 4 22.35 20.39 3.76
C LEU A 4 21.11 19.53 3.97
N TRP A 5 19.99 19.88 3.34
CA TRP A 5 18.74 19.13 3.36
C TRP A 5 18.04 19.21 2.01
N LYS A 6 17.14 18.31 1.79
CA LYS A 6 16.26 18.25 0.65
C LYS A 6 14.96 19.02 0.92
N THR A 7 14.25 19.43 -0.11
CA THR A 7 12.96 20.14 -0.02
C THR A 7 11.77 19.18 0.01
N ILE A 8 11.93 17.99 -0.56
CA ILE A 8 10.89 16.97 -0.57
C ILE A 8 10.84 16.27 0.79
N THR A 9 9.63 16.15 1.34
CA THR A 9 9.39 15.37 2.55
C THR A 9 9.68 13.90 2.27
N PRO A 10 10.46 13.20 3.12
CA PRO A 10 10.67 11.77 2.96
C PRO A 10 9.36 11.00 2.97
N CYS A 11 9.27 9.91 2.22
CA CYS A 11 8.14 9.00 2.30
C CYS A 11 8.13 8.24 3.64
N MET A 12 6.98 7.70 3.99
CA MET A 12 6.83 6.78 5.13
C MET A 12 7.73 5.57 4.97
N SER A 13 8.34 5.10 6.07
CA SER A 13 9.13 3.88 6.06
C SER A 13 8.27 2.62 5.94
N ASP A 14 8.92 1.51 5.64
CA ASP A 14 8.33 0.18 5.58
C ASP A 14 7.62 -0.24 6.89
N ILE A 15 8.19 0.10 8.06
CA ILE A 15 7.55 -0.16 9.36
C ILE A 15 6.26 0.66 9.51
N LEU A 16 6.24 1.89 9.02
CA LEU A 16 5.03 2.71 9.02
C LEU A 16 4.00 2.22 8.00
N GLY A 17 4.45 1.64 6.89
CA GLY A 17 3.59 0.91 5.95
C GLY A 17 2.91 -0.29 6.61
N LEU A 18 3.67 -1.10 7.35
CA LEU A 18 3.11 -2.19 8.15
C LEU A 18 2.05 -1.66 9.13
N GLN A 19 2.34 -0.56 9.86
CA GLN A 19 1.38 0.04 10.79
C GLN A 19 0.10 0.48 10.08
N ALA A 20 0.22 1.19 8.96
CA ALA A 20 -0.92 1.66 8.18
C ALA A 20 -1.82 0.50 7.72
N LEU A 21 -1.22 -0.60 7.26
CA LEU A 21 -1.93 -1.82 6.91
C LEU A 21 -2.67 -2.42 8.10
N MET A 22 -1.98 -2.61 9.23
CA MET A 22 -2.54 -3.29 10.40
C MET A 22 -3.70 -2.51 11.01
N ASN A 23 -3.72 -1.18 10.90
CA ASN A 23 -4.83 -0.34 11.35
C ASN A 23 -6.18 -0.67 10.65
N ASN A 24 -6.14 -1.39 9.55
CA ASN A 24 -7.29 -1.80 8.77
C ASN A 24 -7.58 -3.32 8.85
N THR A 25 -7.01 -4.01 9.83
CA THR A 25 -7.20 -5.45 10.02
C THR A 25 -7.62 -5.80 11.45
N SER A 26 -8.02 -7.04 11.67
CA SER A 26 -8.26 -7.58 13.01
C SER A 26 -6.98 -8.11 13.69
N GLY A 27 -5.81 -8.01 13.03
CA GLY A 27 -4.51 -8.33 13.61
C GLY A 27 -3.85 -7.18 14.34
N ILE A 28 -2.65 -7.38 14.88
CA ILE A 28 -1.75 -6.34 15.38
C ILE A 28 -0.33 -6.51 14.86
N ALA A 29 0.42 -5.40 14.77
CA ALA A 29 1.87 -5.43 14.62
C ALA A 29 2.55 -5.28 15.97
N LEU A 30 3.62 -6.03 16.19
CA LEU A 30 4.57 -5.82 17.26
C LEU A 30 5.89 -5.38 16.64
N VAL A 31 6.43 -4.27 17.12
CA VAL A 31 7.74 -3.76 16.71
C VAL A 31 8.71 -3.89 17.87
N ASP A 32 9.77 -4.69 17.69
CA ASP A 32 10.88 -4.68 18.61
C ASP A 32 11.73 -3.43 18.38
N ASP A 33 11.60 -2.45 19.29
CA ASP A 33 12.10 -1.08 19.09
C ASP A 33 12.34 -0.35 20.41
N ALA A 34 13.25 0.61 20.38
CA ALA A 34 13.57 1.54 21.48
C ALA A 34 12.54 2.69 21.64
N SER A 35 11.28 2.48 21.34
CA SER A 35 10.18 3.47 21.44
C SER A 35 10.21 4.62 20.43
N SER A 36 11.05 4.57 19.40
CA SER A 36 11.13 5.63 18.37
C SER A 36 9.81 5.80 17.59
N TYR A 37 9.04 4.74 17.45
CA TYR A 37 7.72 4.76 16.78
C TYR A 37 6.56 5.21 17.69
N LYS A 38 6.80 5.41 19.00
CA LYS A 38 5.77 5.81 19.97
C LYS A 38 5.17 7.20 19.72
N PRO A 39 5.95 8.26 19.42
CA PRO A 39 5.42 9.56 19.05
C PRO A 39 4.65 9.55 17.73
N LEU A 40 5.11 8.79 16.75
CA LEU A 40 4.46 8.64 15.46
C LEU A 40 3.10 7.96 15.57
N ARG A 41 2.89 7.12 16.59
CA ARG A 41 1.58 6.58 16.92
C ARG A 41 0.51 7.66 17.14
N PHE A 42 0.85 8.76 17.78
CA PHE A 42 -0.08 9.87 18.01
C PHE A 42 -0.30 10.72 16.77
N ALA A 43 0.74 10.95 15.98
CA ALA A 43 0.65 11.73 14.74
C ALA A 43 -0.13 10.98 13.65
N GLN A 44 0.07 9.67 13.55
CA GLN A 44 -0.52 8.81 12.52
C GLN A 44 -1.78 8.06 12.97
N GLY A 45 -2.19 8.20 14.22
CA GLY A 45 -3.49 7.70 14.71
C GLY A 45 -4.67 8.23 13.91
N GLY A 46 -4.41 8.54 12.67
CA GLY A 46 -5.28 9.08 11.71
C GLY A 46 -4.76 9.13 10.30
N VAL A 47 -4.00 8.15 9.83
CA VAL A 47 -4.05 7.78 8.42
C VAL A 47 -5.40 7.10 8.20
N GLY A 48 -6.41 7.89 8.26
CA GLY A 48 -7.82 7.58 8.19
C GLY A 48 -8.57 8.86 8.50
N ARG A 49 -9.73 9.03 7.95
CA ARG A 49 -10.54 10.24 8.12
C ARG A 49 -10.73 10.57 9.61
N PRO A 50 -10.87 11.85 10.00
CA PRO A 50 -11.14 12.25 11.37
C PRO A 50 -12.34 11.53 12.01
N GLU A 51 -13.33 11.15 11.22
CA GLU A 51 -14.50 10.37 11.64
C GLU A 51 -14.14 8.96 12.12
N ASN A 52 -13.03 8.39 11.69
CA ASN A 52 -12.57 7.07 12.13
C ASN A 52 -11.78 7.12 13.45
N ARG A 53 -11.44 8.32 13.94
CA ARG A 53 -10.67 8.49 15.19
C ARG A 53 -11.53 8.28 16.43
N ARG A 54 -12.81 8.66 16.39
CA ARG A 54 -13.73 8.56 17.53
C ARG A 54 -15.15 8.38 17.03
N GLY A 55 -15.82 7.34 17.49
CA GLY A 55 -17.26 7.24 17.36
C GLY A 55 -18.00 8.30 18.17
N PRO A 56 -19.34 8.36 18.06
CA PRO A 56 -20.15 9.20 18.90
C PRO A 56 -19.82 9.00 20.39
N GLY A 57 -19.53 10.08 21.10
CA GLY A 57 -19.11 10.04 22.51
C GLY A 57 -17.62 9.82 22.75
N GLY A 58 -16.75 9.93 21.73
CA GLY A 58 -15.29 9.84 21.87
C GLY A 58 -14.73 8.43 22.01
N LYS A 59 -15.54 7.41 21.81
CA LYS A 59 -15.10 6.01 21.80
C LYS A 59 -14.56 5.61 20.42
N HIS A 60 -13.57 4.69 20.39
CA HIS A 60 -13.06 4.14 19.14
C HIS A 60 -14.13 3.31 18.43
N ASN A 61 -14.25 3.50 17.12
CA ASN A 61 -15.21 2.74 16.29
C ASN A 61 -14.65 1.37 15.91
N GLY A 62 -14.73 0.41 16.81
CA GLY A 62 -14.41 -0.98 16.51
C GLY A 62 -12.92 -1.22 16.18
N TYR A 63 -12.66 -2.26 15.39
CA TYR A 63 -11.31 -2.70 15.04
C TYR A 63 -10.58 -1.73 14.11
N PHE A 64 -11.30 -1.06 13.22
CA PHE A 64 -10.70 -0.27 12.15
C PHE A 64 -10.49 1.19 12.55
N GLY A 65 -9.36 1.78 12.10
CA GLY A 65 -9.00 3.16 12.41
C GLY A 65 -8.36 3.37 13.78
N THR A 66 -8.09 2.29 14.54
CA THR A 66 -7.29 2.34 15.77
C THR A 66 -5.85 1.96 15.48
N GLN A 67 -4.92 2.48 16.27
CA GLN A 67 -3.53 2.03 16.17
C GLN A 67 -3.42 0.59 16.62
N ARG A 68 -3.09 -0.28 15.70
CA ARG A 68 -2.92 -1.71 15.94
C ARG A 68 -1.44 -2.09 15.89
N MET A 69 -0.64 -1.36 16.66
CA MET A 69 0.78 -1.62 16.82
C MET A 69 1.22 -1.44 18.27
N VAL A 70 2.04 -2.34 18.77
CA VAL A 70 2.71 -2.28 20.07
C VAL A 70 4.22 -2.29 19.89
N SER A 71 4.95 -1.70 20.82
CA SER A 71 6.41 -1.65 20.83
C SER A 71 6.95 -2.34 22.08
N SER A 72 8.08 -3.04 21.95
CA SER A 72 8.81 -3.64 23.09
C SER A 72 9.41 -2.60 24.05
N GLU A 73 9.59 -1.36 23.59
CA GLU A 73 10.14 -0.26 24.36
C GLU A 73 11.53 -0.60 24.96
N VAL A 74 12.42 -1.14 24.12
CA VAL A 74 13.80 -1.48 24.47
C VAL A 74 14.52 -0.29 25.08
N ARG A 75 15.24 -0.51 26.18
CA ARG A 75 16.06 0.46 26.89
C ARG A 75 17.53 0.03 26.88
N GLU A 76 18.42 0.91 27.31
CA GLU A 76 19.86 0.66 27.36
C GLU A 76 20.21 -0.65 28.10
N ALA A 77 19.52 -0.94 29.21
CA ALA A 77 19.73 -2.17 29.95
C ALA A 77 19.39 -3.43 29.14
N ASP A 78 18.35 -3.35 28.31
CA ASP A 78 17.87 -4.48 27.51
C ASP A 78 18.85 -4.82 26.37
N VAL A 79 19.69 -3.83 25.95
CA VAL A 79 20.77 -4.06 24.97
C VAL A 79 21.79 -5.09 25.50
N ILE A 80 22.03 -5.07 26.82
CA ILE A 80 22.99 -5.98 27.47
C ILE A 80 22.34 -7.31 27.83
N THR A 81 21.08 -7.31 28.26
CA THR A 81 20.38 -8.50 28.77
C THR A 81 19.55 -9.23 27.70
N GLY A 82 19.38 -8.62 26.53
CA GLY A 82 18.51 -9.09 25.47
C GLY A 82 17.09 -8.50 25.57
N THR A 83 16.35 -8.53 24.45
CA THR A 83 15.02 -7.91 24.34
C THR A 83 13.87 -8.90 24.52
N SER A 84 14.11 -10.20 24.60
CA SER A 84 13.08 -11.27 24.56
C SER A 84 11.97 -11.05 25.62
N GLU A 85 12.34 -10.69 26.86
CA GLU A 85 11.36 -10.45 27.92
C GLU A 85 10.49 -9.22 27.63
N LYS A 86 11.09 -8.14 27.09
CA LYS A 86 10.36 -6.94 26.68
C LYS A 86 9.41 -7.20 25.53
N VAL A 87 9.85 -7.97 24.56
CA VAL A 87 9.02 -8.40 23.44
C VAL A 87 7.84 -9.21 23.95
N TRP A 88 8.08 -10.15 24.89
CA TRP A 88 7.00 -10.96 25.47
C TRP A 88 5.99 -10.12 26.29
N GLN A 89 6.46 -9.15 27.07
CA GLN A 89 5.59 -8.21 27.77
C GLN A 89 4.74 -7.38 26.80
N ALA A 90 5.32 -6.94 25.66
CA ALA A 90 4.59 -6.25 24.60
C ALA A 90 3.55 -7.13 23.92
N VAL A 91 3.84 -8.43 23.73
CA VAL A 91 2.85 -9.42 23.26
C VAL A 91 1.66 -9.46 24.21
N GLY A 92 1.88 -9.63 25.52
CA GLY A 92 0.84 -9.66 26.54
C GLY A 92 -0.04 -8.41 26.54
N ALA A 93 0.60 -7.23 26.51
CA ALA A 93 -0.10 -5.94 26.43
C ALA A 93 -0.94 -5.81 25.15
N GLY A 94 -0.43 -6.29 24.02
CA GLY A 94 -1.15 -6.29 22.75
C GLY A 94 -2.35 -7.24 22.75
N MET A 95 -2.19 -8.43 23.32
CA MET A 95 -3.28 -9.40 23.46
C MET A 95 -4.41 -8.88 24.37
N GLU A 96 -4.07 -8.26 25.48
CA GLU A 96 -5.04 -7.67 26.42
C GLU A 96 -5.80 -6.50 25.77
N ALA A 97 -5.07 -5.58 25.13
CA ALA A 97 -5.65 -4.35 24.61
C ALA A 97 -6.49 -4.55 23.34
N PHE A 98 -6.09 -5.48 22.47
CA PHE A 98 -6.65 -5.59 21.11
C PHE A 98 -7.35 -6.91 20.80
N ARG A 99 -7.09 -7.96 21.57
CA ARG A 99 -7.60 -9.34 21.30
C ARG A 99 -7.49 -9.69 19.80
N PRO A 100 -6.29 -9.65 19.23
CA PRO A 100 -6.12 -9.79 17.79
C PRO A 100 -6.33 -11.22 17.32
N ASP A 101 -6.78 -11.37 16.06
CA ASP A 101 -6.92 -12.68 15.41
C ASP A 101 -5.58 -13.22 14.89
N PHE A 102 -4.56 -12.37 14.71
CA PHE A 102 -3.20 -12.73 14.31
C PHE A 102 -2.21 -11.61 14.69
N MET A 103 -0.93 -11.94 14.67
CA MET A 103 0.14 -10.99 14.98
C MET A 103 1.26 -11.02 13.94
N LEU A 104 1.71 -9.83 13.51
CA LEU A 104 2.95 -9.66 12.75
C LEU A 104 4.01 -9.02 13.62
N LEU A 105 5.20 -9.61 13.67
CA LEU A 105 6.34 -9.11 14.42
C LEU A 105 7.39 -8.57 13.45
N THR A 106 7.93 -7.39 13.74
CA THR A 106 9.07 -6.83 13.01
C THR A 106 10.07 -6.20 13.98
N THR A 107 11.26 -5.92 13.48
CA THR A 107 12.37 -5.39 14.27
C THR A 107 12.80 -4.04 13.68
N ALA A 108 12.84 -3.00 14.50
CA ALA A 108 13.43 -1.72 14.10
C ALA A 108 14.97 -1.81 14.05
N PRO A 109 15.65 -0.91 13.32
CA PRO A 109 17.10 -0.98 13.11
C PRO A 109 17.93 -1.08 14.40
N CYS A 110 17.54 -0.36 15.44
CA CYS A 110 18.25 -0.38 16.72
C CYS A 110 18.16 -1.73 17.43
N ALA A 111 17.00 -2.37 17.43
CA ALA A 111 16.81 -3.68 18.06
C ALA A 111 17.35 -4.83 17.19
N ALA A 112 17.34 -4.68 15.86
CA ALA A 112 17.94 -5.64 14.93
C ALA A 112 19.45 -5.85 15.19
N MET A 113 20.15 -4.81 15.65
CA MET A 113 21.58 -4.90 16.02
C MET A 113 21.83 -5.76 17.26
N ILE A 114 20.83 -5.96 18.12
CA ILE A 114 20.92 -6.82 19.31
C ILE A 114 20.86 -8.31 18.95
N GLY A 115 20.23 -8.63 17.83
CA GLY A 115 20.15 -9.99 17.31
C GLY A 115 19.22 -10.91 18.10
N THR A 116 18.11 -10.37 18.63
CA THR A 116 17.10 -11.16 19.36
C THR A 116 16.48 -12.24 18.46
N ASP A 117 16.43 -13.47 18.95
CA ASP A 117 15.72 -14.56 18.29
C ASP A 117 14.20 -14.42 18.56
N HIS A 118 13.46 -14.10 17.53
CA HIS A 118 12.02 -13.95 17.61
C HIS A 118 11.23 -15.24 17.30
N GLU A 119 11.89 -16.30 16.82
CA GLU A 119 11.21 -17.56 16.52
C GLU A 119 10.63 -18.21 17.78
N GLU A 120 11.35 -18.13 18.91
CA GLU A 120 10.82 -18.56 20.21
C GLU A 120 9.56 -17.79 20.60
N THR A 121 9.59 -16.48 20.43
CA THR A 121 8.40 -15.60 20.69
C THR A 121 7.22 -16.01 19.83
N LEU A 122 7.43 -16.26 18.54
CA LEU A 122 6.38 -16.71 17.63
C LEU A 122 5.82 -18.08 18.02
N ALA A 123 6.69 -19.01 18.40
CA ALA A 123 6.26 -20.35 18.88
C ALA A 123 5.38 -20.23 20.13
N ARG A 124 5.79 -19.37 21.06
CA ARG A 124 4.99 -19.10 22.28
C ARG A 124 3.64 -18.45 21.96
N ILE A 125 3.58 -17.44 21.07
CA ILE A 125 2.31 -16.81 20.64
C ILE A 125 1.35 -17.86 20.10
N ARG A 126 1.83 -18.73 19.21
CA ARG A 126 1.01 -19.81 18.63
C ARG A 126 0.51 -20.81 19.66
N THR A 127 1.34 -21.12 20.65
CA THR A 127 1.03 -22.13 21.67
C THR A 127 0.17 -21.58 22.81
N GLU A 128 0.48 -20.39 23.33
CA GLU A 128 -0.18 -19.82 24.50
C GLU A 128 -1.46 -19.06 24.14
N TYR A 129 -1.46 -18.34 23.00
CA TYR A 129 -2.61 -17.54 22.57
C TYR A 129 -3.43 -18.15 21.43
N HIS A 130 -2.94 -19.23 20.82
CA HIS A 130 -3.60 -19.94 19.72
C HIS A 130 -3.96 -19.07 18.51
N ILE A 131 -3.16 -18.04 18.23
CA ILE A 131 -3.31 -17.18 17.06
C ILE A 131 -2.14 -17.37 16.09
N PRO A 132 -2.38 -17.20 14.76
CA PRO A 132 -1.31 -17.16 13.78
C PRO A 132 -0.37 -15.99 14.03
N ALA A 133 0.93 -16.22 13.88
CA ALA A 133 1.93 -15.17 13.98
C ALA A 133 3.08 -15.38 12.99
N ALA A 134 3.65 -14.29 12.48
CA ALA A 134 4.78 -14.31 11.56
C ALA A 134 5.73 -13.14 11.80
N ILE A 135 7.01 -13.32 11.41
CA ILE A 135 7.98 -12.24 11.28
C ILE A 135 7.79 -11.57 9.91
N VAL A 136 7.87 -10.25 9.89
CA VAL A 136 8.00 -9.42 8.69
C VAL A 136 9.36 -8.74 8.77
N ASN A 137 10.30 -9.15 7.91
CA ASN A 137 11.66 -8.63 7.93
C ASN A 137 11.69 -7.22 7.31
N LEU A 138 11.58 -6.21 8.16
CA LEU A 138 11.69 -4.80 7.80
C LEU A 138 12.88 -4.20 8.53
N ASP A 139 13.51 -3.19 7.92
CA ASP A 139 14.70 -2.55 8.45
C ASP A 139 14.56 -1.02 8.62
N GLY A 140 13.36 -0.48 8.35
CA GLY A 140 13.10 0.95 8.42
C GLY A 140 13.75 1.77 7.29
N GLN A 141 14.42 1.14 6.33
CA GLN A 141 15.18 1.78 5.26
C GLN A 141 14.44 1.83 3.92
N LYS A 142 13.39 1.03 3.80
CA LYS A 142 12.55 0.97 2.60
C LYS A 142 11.34 1.89 2.73
N ASP A 143 10.64 2.11 1.62
CA ASP A 143 9.39 2.86 1.62
C ASP A 143 8.20 2.02 2.12
N PHE A 144 7.07 2.68 2.37
CA PHE A 144 5.86 2.07 2.93
C PHE A 144 5.25 0.98 2.03
N GLU A 145 5.36 1.12 0.71
CA GLU A 145 4.88 0.14 -0.27
C GLU A 145 5.58 -1.22 -0.07
N TYR A 146 6.91 -1.19 0.13
CA TYR A 146 7.68 -2.38 0.44
C TYR A 146 7.18 -3.03 1.74
N GLY A 147 6.97 -2.22 2.79
CA GLY A 147 6.49 -2.72 4.09
C GLY A 147 5.11 -3.37 3.99
N ILE A 148 4.17 -2.72 3.29
CA ILE A 148 2.83 -3.26 3.05
C ILE A 148 2.93 -4.56 2.23
N SER A 149 3.74 -4.59 1.19
CA SER A 149 3.91 -5.76 0.34
C SER A 149 4.43 -6.98 1.10
N MET A 150 5.44 -6.78 1.96
CA MET A 150 5.99 -7.83 2.82
C MET A 150 4.96 -8.32 3.85
N ALA A 151 4.20 -7.40 4.43
CA ALA A 151 3.17 -7.72 5.43
C ALA A 151 1.99 -8.48 4.80
N LEU A 152 1.53 -8.07 3.62
CA LEU A 152 0.46 -8.78 2.89
C LEU A 152 0.88 -10.22 2.55
N GLU A 153 2.12 -10.45 2.10
CA GLU A 153 2.63 -11.79 1.86
C GLU A 153 2.71 -12.61 3.14
N ALA A 154 3.21 -12.03 4.24
CA ALA A 154 3.27 -12.70 5.54
C ALA A 154 1.88 -13.08 6.07
N MET A 155 0.91 -12.17 5.95
CA MET A 155 -0.50 -12.45 6.25
C MET A 155 -1.04 -13.59 5.39
N GLY A 156 -0.75 -13.59 4.09
CA GLY A 156 -1.15 -14.68 3.19
C GLY A 156 -0.62 -16.03 3.65
N LYS A 157 0.66 -16.09 4.06
CA LYS A 157 1.30 -17.34 4.52
C LYS A 157 0.69 -17.91 5.81
N ILE A 158 0.16 -17.07 6.69
CA ILE A 158 -0.37 -17.53 7.99
C ILE A 158 -1.88 -17.60 8.07
N LEU A 159 -2.61 -16.96 7.14
CA LEU A 159 -4.07 -16.87 7.20
C LEU A 159 -4.77 -17.67 6.10
N LEU A 160 -4.18 -17.77 4.89
CA LEU A 160 -4.84 -18.46 3.78
C LEU A 160 -5.03 -19.95 4.07
N GLU A 161 -6.22 -20.44 3.85
CA GLU A 161 -6.57 -21.85 3.94
C GLU A 161 -7.00 -22.35 2.55
N LYS A 162 -6.52 -23.56 2.18
CA LYS A 162 -6.92 -24.17 0.90
C LYS A 162 -8.43 -24.35 0.83
N ARG A 163 -9.03 -23.89 -0.24
CA ARG A 163 -10.48 -23.92 -0.50
C ARG A 163 -10.74 -24.31 -1.95
N ASP A 164 -11.93 -24.81 -2.21
CA ASP A 164 -12.40 -25.00 -3.59
C ASP A 164 -12.70 -23.66 -4.25
N THR A 165 -12.35 -23.54 -5.51
CA THR A 165 -12.54 -22.31 -6.27
C THR A 165 -14.04 -22.00 -6.45
N MET A 166 -14.40 -20.76 -6.16
CA MET A 166 -15.75 -20.20 -6.38
C MET A 166 -15.76 -19.38 -7.69
N PRO A 167 -16.39 -19.85 -8.77
CA PRO A 167 -16.46 -19.08 -10.01
C PRO A 167 -17.12 -17.72 -9.83
N GLY A 168 -16.69 -16.73 -10.61
CA GLY A 168 -17.23 -15.37 -10.58
C GLY A 168 -16.83 -14.57 -9.31
N THR A 169 -15.77 -14.98 -8.63
CA THR A 169 -15.29 -14.30 -7.43
C THR A 169 -13.88 -13.74 -7.62
N VAL A 170 -13.60 -12.63 -6.94
CA VAL A 170 -12.33 -11.90 -7.04
C VAL A 170 -11.86 -11.39 -5.66
N ASN A 171 -10.56 -11.39 -5.43
CA ASN A 171 -9.97 -10.65 -4.31
C ASN A 171 -9.40 -9.33 -4.82
N LEU A 172 -9.49 -8.27 -4.02
CA LEU A 172 -8.77 -7.01 -4.22
C LEU A 172 -7.47 -7.02 -3.43
N LEU A 173 -6.33 -6.87 -4.12
CA LEU A 173 -5.01 -6.90 -3.48
C LEU A 173 -4.32 -5.54 -3.59
N GLY A 174 -3.88 -4.99 -2.45
CA GLY A 174 -3.15 -3.74 -2.37
C GLY A 174 -4.03 -2.49 -2.18
N CYS A 175 -5.32 -2.64 -1.87
CA CYS A 175 -6.23 -1.50 -1.67
C CYS A 175 -6.05 -0.83 -0.29
N HIS A 176 -4.81 -0.52 0.12
CA HIS A 176 -4.49 0.03 1.44
C HIS A 176 -4.77 1.54 1.56
N SER A 177 -5.05 1.99 2.78
CA SER A 177 -5.53 3.34 3.08
C SER A 177 -4.51 4.47 2.83
N VAL A 178 -3.26 4.16 2.50
CA VAL A 178 -2.27 5.19 2.16
C VAL A 178 -2.53 5.75 0.76
N ASP A 179 -2.85 4.90 -0.21
CA ASP A 179 -3.10 5.31 -1.60
C ASP A 179 -4.57 5.18 -2.03
N TRP A 180 -5.34 4.36 -1.31
CA TRP A 180 -6.74 4.07 -1.64
C TRP A 180 -7.69 4.65 -0.60
N THR A 181 -8.60 5.53 -1.04
CA THR A 181 -9.69 6.00 -0.18
C THR A 181 -10.76 4.92 -0.01
N GLU A 182 -11.58 5.01 1.03
CA GLU A 182 -12.72 4.11 1.20
C GLU A 182 -13.71 4.21 0.03
N ASP A 183 -13.84 5.40 -0.57
CA ASP A 183 -14.67 5.62 -1.75
C ASP A 183 -14.13 4.87 -2.96
N MET A 184 -12.80 4.88 -3.20
CA MET A 184 -12.18 4.11 -4.30
C MET A 184 -12.39 2.61 -4.13
N VAL A 185 -12.26 2.09 -2.90
CA VAL A 185 -12.52 0.66 -2.63
C VAL A 185 -13.97 0.32 -2.90
N ARG A 186 -14.92 1.09 -2.35
CA ARG A 186 -16.36 0.89 -2.55
C ARG A 186 -16.76 0.98 -4.02
N ASP A 187 -16.25 1.98 -4.74
CA ASP A 187 -16.58 2.19 -6.14
C ASP A 187 -16.00 1.08 -7.02
N THR A 188 -14.81 0.54 -6.65
CA THR A 188 -14.23 -0.64 -7.31
C THR A 188 -15.07 -1.90 -7.06
N GLU A 189 -15.51 -2.12 -5.82
CA GLU A 189 -16.42 -3.24 -5.52
C GLU A 189 -17.70 -3.14 -6.33
N LYS A 190 -18.32 -1.96 -6.32
CA LYS A 190 -19.55 -1.72 -7.10
C LYS A 190 -19.32 -1.96 -8.59
N TRP A 191 -18.23 -1.45 -9.16
CA TRP A 191 -17.88 -1.67 -10.56
C TRP A 191 -17.72 -3.16 -10.86
N LEU A 192 -17.08 -3.94 -10.02
CA LEU A 192 -16.93 -5.39 -10.17
C LEU A 192 -18.30 -6.09 -10.08
N GLU A 193 -19.12 -5.76 -9.10
CA GLU A 193 -20.47 -6.33 -8.91
C GLU A 193 -21.39 -6.03 -10.09
N ASP A 194 -21.39 -4.81 -10.61
CA ASP A 194 -22.17 -4.40 -11.79
C ASP A 194 -21.76 -5.20 -13.05
N HIS A 195 -20.56 -5.84 -13.05
CA HIS A 195 -20.05 -6.69 -14.13
C HIS A 195 -20.03 -8.19 -13.82
N GLY A 196 -20.71 -8.60 -12.75
CA GLY A 196 -20.93 -10.00 -12.39
C GLY A 196 -19.81 -10.64 -11.56
N TRP A 197 -18.91 -9.84 -10.96
CA TRP A 197 -17.86 -10.30 -10.06
C TRP A 197 -18.23 -10.03 -8.61
N LYS A 198 -18.07 -11.05 -7.74
CA LYS A 198 -18.25 -10.91 -6.29
C LYS A 198 -16.89 -10.79 -5.61
N VAL A 199 -16.67 -9.71 -4.86
CA VAL A 199 -15.46 -9.53 -4.04
C VAL A 199 -15.53 -10.43 -2.81
N LEU A 200 -14.51 -11.29 -2.61
CA LEU A 200 -14.40 -12.17 -1.44
C LEU A 200 -13.58 -11.54 -0.32
N SER A 201 -12.53 -10.80 -0.66
CA SER A 201 -11.65 -10.18 0.33
C SER A 201 -10.96 -8.92 -0.21
N ARG A 202 -10.56 -8.05 0.71
CA ARG A 202 -9.91 -6.74 0.46
C ARG A 202 -8.60 -6.68 1.21
N TRP A 203 -7.51 -7.01 0.54
CA TRP A 203 -6.18 -7.01 1.14
C TRP A 203 -5.57 -5.61 1.12
N GLY A 204 -5.65 -4.94 2.28
CA GLY A 204 -5.20 -3.56 2.48
C GLY A 204 -6.29 -2.63 3.03
N SER A 205 -7.55 -2.97 2.87
CA SER A 205 -8.69 -2.23 3.42
C SER A 205 -9.28 -2.94 4.65
N LYS A 206 -10.38 -2.40 5.19
CA LYS A 206 -11.06 -2.92 6.39
C LYS A 206 -11.51 -4.37 6.20
N GLU A 207 -10.77 -5.30 6.80
CA GLU A 207 -11.02 -6.73 6.63
C GLU A 207 -10.69 -7.54 7.88
N THR A 208 -11.35 -8.67 8.05
CA THR A 208 -11.16 -9.60 9.17
C THR A 208 -10.34 -10.81 8.76
N ALA A 209 -9.72 -11.48 9.75
CA ALA A 209 -8.99 -12.72 9.51
C ALA A 209 -9.87 -13.81 8.91
N ALA A 210 -11.17 -13.85 9.24
CA ALA A 210 -12.12 -14.82 8.69
C ALA A 210 -12.27 -14.68 7.16
N ASN A 211 -12.35 -13.45 6.66
CA ASN A 211 -12.43 -13.19 5.21
C ASN A 211 -11.10 -13.49 4.51
N PHE A 212 -9.96 -13.17 5.14
CA PHE A 212 -8.65 -13.56 4.61
C PHE A 212 -8.50 -15.08 4.45
N LYS A 213 -8.97 -15.87 5.43
CA LYS A 213 -8.95 -17.34 5.33
C LYS A 213 -9.70 -17.88 4.12
N ASN A 214 -10.79 -17.23 3.73
CA ASN A 214 -11.62 -17.63 2.60
C ASN A 214 -11.11 -17.11 1.25
N ALA A 215 -10.12 -16.22 1.24
CA ALA A 215 -9.63 -15.60 0.00
C ALA A 215 -9.03 -16.60 -1.00
N ALA A 216 -8.57 -17.77 -0.51
CA ALA A 216 -8.08 -18.83 -1.41
C ALA A 216 -9.19 -19.49 -2.27
N ALA A 217 -10.46 -19.20 -2.00
CA ALA A 217 -11.57 -19.63 -2.85
C ALA A 217 -11.81 -18.73 -4.07
N ALA A 218 -11.15 -17.60 -4.20
CA ALA A 218 -11.37 -16.69 -5.33
C ALA A 218 -10.95 -17.33 -6.66
N ALA A 219 -11.72 -17.04 -7.73
CA ALA A 219 -11.37 -17.46 -9.07
C ALA A 219 -10.17 -16.69 -9.63
N VAL A 220 -10.00 -15.43 -9.20
CA VAL A 220 -8.92 -14.55 -9.68
C VAL A 220 -8.59 -13.48 -8.61
N ASN A 221 -7.36 -12.96 -8.64
CA ASN A 221 -6.96 -11.79 -7.86
C ASN A 221 -6.86 -10.56 -8.76
N LEU A 222 -7.42 -9.42 -8.36
CA LEU A 222 -7.19 -8.12 -8.97
C LEU A 222 -6.20 -7.33 -8.10
N VAL A 223 -5.00 -7.13 -8.63
CA VAL A 223 -3.94 -6.33 -7.99
C VAL A 223 -4.14 -4.87 -8.40
N VAL A 224 -4.55 -4.04 -7.47
CA VAL A 224 -4.91 -2.64 -7.74
C VAL A 224 -3.81 -1.64 -7.35
N ASN A 225 -2.79 -2.09 -6.63
CA ASN A 225 -1.61 -1.35 -6.22
C ASN A 225 -0.42 -2.32 -6.20
N VAL A 226 0.79 -1.83 -6.51
CA VAL A 226 2.00 -2.67 -6.62
C VAL A 226 2.31 -3.46 -5.36
N SER A 227 1.94 -2.95 -4.19
CA SER A 227 2.11 -3.64 -2.90
C SER A 227 1.36 -4.98 -2.82
N GLY A 228 0.27 -5.16 -3.56
CA GLY A 228 -0.47 -6.41 -3.64
C GLY A 228 0.18 -7.51 -4.50
N LEU A 229 1.17 -7.15 -5.31
CA LEU A 229 1.72 -8.06 -6.33
C LEU A 229 2.49 -9.25 -5.74
N ARG A 230 3.20 -9.05 -4.63
CA ARG A 230 3.93 -10.13 -3.95
C ARG A 230 2.97 -11.19 -3.40
N LEU A 231 1.88 -10.77 -2.77
CA LEU A 231 0.82 -11.66 -2.32
C LEU A 231 0.16 -12.39 -3.51
N ALA A 232 -0.13 -11.68 -4.61
CA ALA A 232 -0.71 -12.29 -5.80
C ALA A 232 0.16 -13.41 -6.38
N ARG A 233 1.49 -13.19 -6.44
CA ARG A 233 2.46 -14.19 -6.87
C ARG A 233 2.48 -15.40 -5.93
N TYR A 234 2.48 -15.17 -4.62
CA TYR A 234 2.39 -16.23 -3.61
C TYR A 234 1.09 -17.04 -3.79
N MET A 235 -0.06 -16.37 -3.92
CA MET A 235 -1.35 -17.05 -4.13
C MET A 235 -1.39 -17.84 -5.45
N GLY A 236 -0.73 -17.33 -6.49
CA GLY A 236 -0.58 -18.04 -7.76
C GLY A 236 0.27 -19.31 -7.65
N GLN A 237 1.36 -19.26 -6.87
CA GLN A 237 2.28 -20.39 -6.68
C GLN A 237 1.69 -21.47 -5.77
N GLU A 238 1.11 -21.08 -4.64
CA GLU A 238 0.66 -22.03 -3.61
C GLU A 238 -0.77 -22.53 -3.81
N PHE A 239 -1.64 -21.70 -4.38
CA PHE A 239 -3.07 -21.99 -4.52
C PHE A 239 -3.54 -22.07 -5.96
N GLY A 240 -2.67 -21.74 -6.95
CA GLY A 240 -3.02 -21.74 -8.36
C GLY A 240 -3.98 -20.63 -8.78
N ILE A 241 -4.15 -19.59 -7.97
CA ILE A 241 -5.09 -18.50 -8.26
C ILE A 241 -4.43 -17.53 -9.26
N PRO A 242 -4.99 -17.35 -10.45
CA PRO A 242 -4.48 -16.37 -11.42
C PRO A 242 -4.65 -14.95 -10.90
N TYR A 243 -3.90 -13.99 -11.47
CA TYR A 243 -4.05 -12.59 -11.12
C TYR A 243 -3.99 -11.66 -12.32
N VAL A 244 -4.76 -10.58 -12.23
CA VAL A 244 -4.80 -9.45 -13.16
C VAL A 244 -4.24 -8.23 -12.45
N VAL A 245 -3.47 -7.40 -13.15
CA VAL A 245 -2.81 -6.21 -12.57
C VAL A 245 -3.33 -4.94 -13.24
N GLY A 246 -3.72 -3.96 -12.44
CA GLY A 246 -4.08 -2.61 -12.85
C GLY A 246 -5.12 -1.95 -11.94
N ALA A 247 -5.00 -0.64 -11.74
CA ALA A 247 -6.01 0.16 -11.08
C ALA A 247 -7.21 0.40 -12.02
N PRO A 248 -8.46 0.22 -11.57
CA PRO A 248 -9.65 0.38 -12.43
C PRO A 248 -10.03 1.86 -12.60
N PHE A 249 -9.09 2.68 -13.05
CA PHE A 249 -9.27 4.10 -13.28
C PHE A 249 -9.48 4.38 -14.77
N GLY A 250 -10.56 5.10 -15.10
CA GLY A 250 -10.97 5.39 -16.45
C GLY A 250 -11.65 4.21 -17.16
N LYS A 251 -12.64 4.51 -18.01
CA LYS A 251 -13.47 3.51 -18.70
C LYS A 251 -12.68 2.56 -19.57
N SER A 252 -11.67 3.10 -20.28
CA SER A 252 -10.83 2.28 -21.17
C SER A 252 -10.03 1.22 -20.40
N GLN A 253 -9.45 1.60 -19.25
CA GLN A 253 -8.73 0.67 -18.40
C GLN A 253 -9.68 -0.33 -17.72
N CYS A 254 -10.83 0.12 -17.24
CA CYS A 254 -11.86 -0.75 -16.67
C CYS A 254 -12.31 -1.83 -17.67
N ALA A 255 -12.58 -1.46 -18.92
CA ALA A 255 -12.95 -2.42 -19.95
C ALA A 255 -11.85 -3.48 -20.17
N ARG A 256 -10.59 -3.04 -20.27
CA ARG A 256 -9.45 -3.96 -20.41
C ARG A 256 -9.27 -4.90 -19.21
N LEU A 257 -9.47 -4.40 -18.01
CA LEU A 257 -9.39 -5.23 -16.81
C LEU A 257 -10.49 -6.28 -16.78
N LEU A 258 -11.73 -5.94 -17.19
CA LEU A 258 -12.82 -6.91 -17.31
C LEU A 258 -12.53 -8.00 -18.33
N ASP A 259 -11.97 -7.63 -19.47
CA ASP A 259 -11.56 -8.60 -20.49
C ASP A 259 -10.48 -9.56 -19.97
N LYS A 260 -9.50 -9.02 -19.23
CA LYS A 260 -8.47 -9.83 -18.57
C LYS A 260 -9.04 -10.75 -17.49
N LEU A 261 -9.95 -10.26 -16.65
CA LEU A 261 -10.61 -11.05 -15.62
C LEU A 261 -11.42 -12.22 -16.20
N ARG A 262 -12.03 -12.03 -17.38
CA ARG A 262 -12.82 -13.07 -18.08
C ARG A 262 -11.95 -14.05 -18.84
N ALA A 263 -10.83 -13.60 -19.38
CA ALA A 263 -9.99 -14.39 -20.28
C ALA A 263 -8.90 -15.21 -19.57
N GLU A 264 -8.69 -14.99 -18.26
CA GLU A 264 -7.61 -15.60 -17.47
C GLU A 264 -6.21 -15.43 -18.10
N ASN A 265 -6.05 -14.47 -19.00
CA ASN A 265 -4.85 -14.29 -19.81
C ASN A 265 -4.05 -13.05 -19.39
N LYS A 266 -2.71 -13.20 -19.37
CA LYS A 266 -1.79 -12.07 -19.30
C LYS A 266 -1.87 -11.28 -20.61
N VAL A 267 -2.54 -10.13 -20.60
CA VAL A 267 -2.51 -9.22 -21.74
C VAL A 267 -1.22 -8.41 -21.66
N PRO A 268 -0.40 -8.36 -22.72
CA PRO A 268 0.82 -7.56 -22.74
C PRO A 268 0.55 -6.08 -22.43
N LEU A 269 1.51 -5.42 -21.80
CA LEU A 269 1.48 -3.96 -21.67
C LEU A 269 1.58 -3.35 -23.08
N PRO A 270 0.90 -2.22 -23.35
CA PRO A 270 1.03 -1.52 -24.63
C PRO A 270 2.49 -1.13 -24.88
N GLU A 271 2.95 -1.34 -26.12
CA GLU A 271 4.25 -0.85 -26.55
C GLU A 271 4.28 0.67 -26.52
N ARG A 272 5.45 1.22 -26.29
CA ARG A 272 5.70 2.66 -26.18
C ARG A 272 6.19 3.25 -27.49
N GLY A 273 5.80 4.51 -27.76
CA GLY A 273 6.51 5.36 -28.71
C GLY A 273 7.89 5.79 -28.17
N GLU A 274 8.88 5.97 -29.04
CA GLU A 274 10.16 6.56 -28.71
C GLU A 274 10.06 8.09 -28.71
N GLY A 275 10.59 8.78 -27.70
CA GLY A 275 10.63 10.22 -27.65
C GLY A 275 10.61 10.81 -26.24
N GLU A 276 10.77 12.13 -26.18
CA GLU A 276 10.69 12.88 -24.93
C GLU A 276 9.24 12.96 -24.43
N PRO A 277 9.00 12.85 -23.11
CA PRO A 277 7.65 12.84 -22.57
C PRO A 277 6.97 14.20 -22.66
N GLU A 278 5.71 14.24 -23.09
CA GLU A 278 4.84 15.42 -22.99
C GLU A 278 4.17 15.55 -21.64
N ALA A 279 4.08 14.47 -20.88
CA ALA A 279 3.54 14.49 -19.52
C ALA A 279 4.31 13.54 -18.59
N LEU A 280 4.39 13.91 -17.31
CA LEU A 280 4.85 13.05 -16.24
C LEU A 280 3.69 12.74 -15.30
N VAL A 281 3.61 11.48 -14.85
CA VAL A 281 2.73 11.08 -13.75
C VAL A 281 3.60 10.53 -12.64
N ILE A 282 3.64 11.23 -11.51
CA ILE A 282 4.51 10.92 -10.36
C ILE A 282 3.63 10.40 -9.23
N GLY A 283 3.65 9.09 -8.99
CA GLY A 283 2.81 8.47 -7.97
C GLY A 283 3.00 6.97 -7.89
N GLU A 284 2.01 6.28 -7.30
CA GLU A 284 1.97 4.82 -7.27
C GLU A 284 1.87 4.27 -8.69
N GLN A 285 2.58 3.18 -8.94
CA GLN A 285 2.85 2.69 -10.30
C GLN A 285 1.58 2.35 -11.10
N LEU A 286 0.61 1.65 -10.49
CA LEU A 286 -0.59 1.18 -11.20
C LEU A 286 -1.61 2.30 -11.40
N ALA A 287 -1.77 3.16 -10.43
CA ALA A 287 -2.60 4.36 -10.50
C ALA A 287 -2.04 5.33 -11.55
N ALA A 288 -0.73 5.56 -11.53
CA ALA A 288 -0.04 6.40 -12.51
C ALA A 288 -0.12 5.83 -13.93
N ASP A 289 -0.02 4.49 -14.10
CA ASP A 289 -0.18 3.85 -15.40
C ASP A 289 -1.62 3.99 -15.94
N ALA A 290 -2.63 3.92 -15.10
CA ALA A 290 -4.02 4.14 -15.52
C ALA A 290 -4.23 5.59 -16.01
N ILE A 291 -3.69 6.59 -15.29
CA ILE A 291 -3.73 7.99 -15.70
C ILE A 291 -2.98 8.19 -17.02
N ARG A 292 -1.78 7.59 -17.16
CA ARG A 292 -1.00 7.60 -18.41
C ARG A 292 -1.82 7.13 -19.59
N GLN A 293 -2.50 6.00 -19.45
CA GLN A 293 -3.29 5.41 -20.53
C GLN A 293 -4.42 6.34 -20.97
N GLU A 294 -5.06 7.03 -20.04
CA GLU A 294 -6.11 8.00 -20.38
C GLU A 294 -5.51 9.25 -21.04
N LEU A 295 -4.34 9.73 -20.61
CA LEU A 295 -3.66 10.85 -21.25
C LEU A 295 -3.24 10.50 -22.69
N GLU A 296 -2.70 9.29 -22.90
CA GLU A 296 -2.33 8.81 -24.24
C GLU A 296 -3.57 8.69 -25.15
N SER A 297 -4.71 8.25 -24.63
CA SER A 297 -5.97 8.22 -25.39
C SER A 297 -6.44 9.62 -25.83
N ARG A 298 -6.04 10.66 -25.09
CA ARG A 298 -6.31 12.09 -25.38
C ARG A 298 -5.26 12.73 -26.29
N GLY A 299 -4.31 11.95 -26.80
CA GLY A 299 -3.30 12.39 -27.75
C GLY A 299 -1.98 12.89 -27.14
N PHE A 300 -1.76 12.75 -25.82
CA PHE A 300 -0.44 13.00 -25.24
C PHE A 300 0.54 11.93 -25.74
N GLN A 301 1.72 12.37 -26.17
CA GLN A 301 2.77 11.46 -26.62
C GLN A 301 3.74 11.15 -25.49
N ASN A 302 4.18 9.87 -25.40
CA ASN A 302 5.24 9.45 -24.48
C ASN A 302 5.04 9.88 -23.04
N VAL A 303 3.86 9.60 -22.45
CA VAL A 303 3.61 9.87 -21.03
C VAL A 303 4.48 8.96 -20.17
N ARG A 304 5.30 9.55 -19.31
CA ARG A 304 6.24 8.83 -18.43
C ARG A 304 5.68 8.68 -17.02
N VAL A 305 5.80 7.49 -16.45
CA VAL A 305 5.51 7.24 -15.04
C VAL A 305 6.80 7.28 -14.23
N CYS A 306 6.77 8.05 -13.16
CA CYS A 306 7.83 8.12 -12.16
C CYS A 306 7.27 7.83 -10.77
N SER A 307 8.06 7.25 -9.88
CA SER A 307 7.67 7.04 -8.50
C SER A 307 8.84 7.17 -7.56
N PHE A 308 8.61 7.71 -6.36
CA PHE A 308 9.53 7.62 -5.23
C PHE A 308 9.34 6.34 -4.43
N PHE A 309 8.27 5.59 -4.72
CA PHE A 309 7.89 4.36 -4.02
C PHE A 309 8.30 3.12 -4.81
N GLU A 310 8.01 1.93 -4.28
CA GLU A 310 8.30 0.69 -4.99
C GLU A 310 7.68 0.65 -6.39
N MET A 311 8.44 0.12 -7.33
CA MET A 311 7.99 -0.17 -8.68
C MET A 311 8.40 -1.59 -9.06
N ASP A 312 7.49 -2.33 -9.65
CA ASP A 312 7.80 -3.64 -10.22
C ASP A 312 8.35 -3.48 -11.66
N LYS A 313 9.58 -3.95 -11.85
CA LYS A 313 10.27 -3.81 -13.14
C LYS A 313 9.54 -4.48 -14.31
N SER A 314 8.79 -5.55 -14.05
CA SER A 314 8.06 -6.26 -15.09
C SER A 314 6.82 -5.49 -15.61
N LEU A 315 6.41 -4.46 -14.89
CA LEU A 315 5.30 -3.58 -15.22
C LEU A 315 5.75 -2.20 -15.73
N MET A 316 7.04 -1.90 -15.64
CA MET A 316 7.59 -0.64 -16.15
C MET A 316 7.65 -0.65 -17.68
N ARG A 317 7.24 0.46 -18.29
CA ARG A 317 7.52 0.71 -19.71
C ARG A 317 8.92 1.33 -19.87
N PRO A 318 9.54 1.21 -21.05
CA PRO A 318 10.79 1.91 -21.34
C PRO A 318 10.69 3.40 -21.00
N GLY A 319 11.60 3.90 -20.18
CA GLY A 319 11.64 5.30 -19.70
C GLY A 319 10.90 5.58 -18.40
N ASP A 320 10.11 4.65 -17.86
CA ASP A 320 9.59 4.77 -16.50
C ASP A 320 10.74 4.73 -15.50
N ARG A 321 10.61 5.44 -14.38
CA ARG A 321 11.71 5.57 -13.42
C ARG A 321 11.26 5.49 -11.97
N LYS A 322 11.95 4.67 -11.18
CA LYS A 322 11.96 4.84 -9.73
C LYS A 322 12.94 5.97 -9.40
N LEU A 323 12.44 7.04 -8.80
CA LEU A 323 13.22 8.19 -8.36
C LEU A 323 13.78 7.92 -6.96
N VAL A 324 15.05 8.21 -6.75
CA VAL A 324 15.70 8.02 -5.44
C VAL A 324 16.17 9.35 -4.84
N SER A 325 16.07 10.44 -5.59
CA SER A 325 16.49 11.77 -5.13
C SER A 325 15.73 12.91 -5.79
N GLU A 326 15.75 14.07 -5.13
CA GLU A 326 15.25 15.33 -5.69
C GLU A 326 16.00 15.74 -6.96
N ASP A 327 17.29 15.42 -7.05
CA ASP A 327 18.10 15.78 -8.21
C ASP A 327 17.64 15.03 -9.46
N GLU A 328 17.19 13.77 -9.31
CA GLU A 328 16.59 13.01 -10.40
C GLU A 328 15.24 13.60 -10.83
N LEU A 329 14.39 13.96 -9.87
CA LEU A 329 13.14 14.66 -10.19
C LEU A 329 13.40 15.99 -10.87
N ALA A 330 14.35 16.78 -10.36
CA ALA A 330 14.73 18.06 -10.97
C ALA A 330 15.25 17.89 -12.40
N ALA A 331 15.90 16.77 -12.71
CA ALA A 331 16.34 16.47 -14.07
C ALA A 331 15.15 16.17 -14.99
N GLU A 332 14.16 15.38 -14.52
CA GLU A 332 12.92 15.13 -15.27
C GLU A 332 12.13 16.43 -15.53
N LEU A 333 12.01 17.30 -14.52
CA LEU A 333 11.26 18.56 -14.62
C LEU A 333 11.91 19.62 -15.52
N LYS A 334 13.16 19.45 -15.93
CA LYS A 334 13.85 20.33 -16.90
C LYS A 334 13.49 20.03 -18.34
N ASN A 335 12.78 18.97 -18.61
CA ASN A 335 12.41 18.62 -19.97
C ASN A 335 11.43 19.64 -20.55
N GLU A 336 11.84 20.33 -21.63
CA GLU A 336 11.09 21.40 -22.28
C GLU A 336 9.86 20.89 -23.05
N SER A 337 9.78 19.58 -23.35
CA SER A 337 8.63 18.96 -24.00
C SER A 337 7.43 18.80 -23.08
N LEU A 338 7.63 18.93 -21.76
CA LEU A 338 6.56 18.73 -20.78
C LEU A 338 5.47 19.81 -20.87
N ARG A 339 4.26 19.37 -21.05
CA ARG A 339 3.04 20.20 -21.06
C ARG A 339 2.33 20.17 -19.70
N VAL A 340 2.40 19.03 -19.00
CA VAL A 340 1.73 18.84 -17.70
C VAL A 340 2.48 17.81 -16.86
N VAL A 341 2.46 18.00 -15.54
CA VAL A 341 2.95 17.04 -14.55
C VAL A 341 1.84 16.78 -13.54
N PHE A 342 1.58 15.51 -13.27
CA PHE A 342 0.70 15.03 -12.21
C PHE A 342 1.56 14.53 -11.06
N GLY A 343 1.31 15.00 -9.84
CA GLY A 343 2.08 14.58 -8.68
C GLY A 343 1.70 15.35 -7.43
N GLU A 344 2.21 14.91 -6.29
CA GLU A 344 2.03 15.60 -5.02
C GLU A 344 2.64 17.02 -5.09
N GLU A 345 2.00 18.00 -4.46
CA GLU A 345 2.38 19.43 -4.57
C GLU A 345 3.81 19.69 -4.12
N GLY A 346 4.30 18.98 -3.11
CA GLY A 346 5.69 19.10 -2.62
C GLY A 346 6.75 18.71 -3.66
N TYR A 347 6.38 17.98 -4.70
CA TYR A 347 7.29 17.61 -5.79
C TYR A 347 7.48 18.70 -6.83
N GLN A 348 6.69 19.77 -6.83
CA GLN A 348 6.73 20.80 -7.86
C GLN A 348 8.09 21.53 -7.93
N MET A 349 8.79 21.72 -6.80
CA MET A 349 10.15 22.27 -6.72
C MET A 349 10.37 23.57 -7.51
N GLY A 350 9.31 24.35 -7.72
CA GLY A 350 9.35 25.59 -8.51
C GLY A 350 9.35 25.39 -10.03
N ALA A 351 8.99 24.22 -10.51
CA ALA A 351 8.78 23.98 -11.95
C ALA A 351 7.70 24.90 -12.51
N LYS A 352 7.89 25.38 -13.74
CA LYS A 352 6.95 26.29 -14.41
C LYS A 352 5.91 25.59 -15.26
N VAL A 353 6.05 24.28 -15.44
CA VAL A 353 5.10 23.44 -16.16
C VAL A 353 3.74 23.40 -15.42
N LYS A 354 2.66 23.22 -16.16
CA LYS A 354 1.33 23.03 -15.55
C LYS A 354 1.38 21.86 -14.58
N TRP A 355 1.05 22.12 -13.31
CA TRP A 355 1.05 21.12 -12.25
C TRP A 355 -0.38 20.72 -11.87
N VAL A 356 -0.65 19.43 -11.86
CA VAL A 356 -1.93 18.88 -11.42
C VAL A 356 -1.68 18.07 -10.14
N PRO A 357 -2.21 18.51 -9.00
CA PRO A 357 -2.04 17.78 -7.75
C PRO A 357 -2.60 16.36 -7.83
N LEU A 358 -1.75 15.39 -7.54
CA LEU A 358 -2.14 14.00 -7.34
C LEU A 358 -1.86 13.66 -5.87
N PRO A 359 -2.90 13.66 -5.02
CA PRO A 359 -2.73 13.49 -3.59
C PRO A 359 -2.09 12.13 -3.27
N ASN A 360 -1.11 12.13 -2.36
CA ASN A 360 -0.49 10.92 -1.83
C ASN A 360 -0.27 11.06 -0.32
N GLN A 361 -0.69 10.06 0.45
CA GLN A 361 -0.47 10.04 1.91
C GLN A 361 0.83 9.36 2.32
N GLY A 362 1.55 8.75 1.40
CA GLY A 362 2.84 8.10 1.64
C GLY A 362 3.97 9.08 2.00
N ASN A 363 3.78 10.38 1.74
CA ASN A 363 4.67 11.42 2.22
C ASN A 363 4.37 11.77 3.68
N LEU A 364 5.41 12.00 4.48
CA LEU A 364 5.30 12.30 5.91
C LEU A 364 4.73 13.69 6.24
N ALA A 365 4.13 14.40 5.28
CA ALA A 365 3.46 15.66 5.56
C ALA A 365 2.16 15.38 6.34
N PRO A 366 2.05 15.77 7.62
CA PRO A 366 0.95 15.37 8.48
C PRO A 366 -0.40 16.02 8.15
N VAL A 367 -0.49 16.77 7.07
CA VAL A 367 -1.60 17.69 6.77
C VAL A 367 -2.40 17.29 5.54
N SER A 368 -1.91 16.38 4.73
CA SER A 368 -2.61 15.95 3.51
C SER A 368 -3.61 14.84 3.82
N PHE A 369 -4.79 15.21 4.26
CA PHE A 369 -5.92 14.29 4.18
C PHE A 369 -6.31 14.18 2.71
N LEU A 370 -6.31 12.97 2.15
CA LEU A 370 -6.97 12.76 0.86
C LEU A 370 -8.43 13.18 1.02
N PRO A 371 -8.91 14.18 0.25
CA PRO A 371 -10.33 14.45 0.20
C PRO A 371 -11.07 13.20 -0.27
N PRO A 372 -12.40 13.12 -0.12
CA PRO A 372 -13.19 12.11 -0.80
C PRO A 372 -12.88 12.18 -2.29
N PHE A 373 -12.17 11.18 -2.80
CA PHE A 373 -11.64 11.19 -4.16
C PHE A 373 -11.71 9.78 -4.71
N SER A 374 -12.26 9.63 -5.88
CA SER A 374 -12.27 8.38 -6.61
C SER A 374 -11.95 8.66 -8.07
N LEU A 375 -11.15 7.82 -8.68
CA LEU A 375 -10.83 7.83 -10.11
C LEU A 375 -11.39 6.58 -10.82
N VAL A 376 -12.17 5.79 -10.09
CA VAL A 376 -12.70 4.53 -10.59
C VAL A 376 -13.68 4.79 -11.73
N ASP A 377 -13.57 3.97 -12.78
CA ASP A 377 -14.40 4.04 -13.99
C ASP A 377 -14.39 5.45 -14.61
N GLY A 378 -15.51 5.96 -15.07
CA GLY A 378 -15.66 7.25 -15.76
C GLY A 378 -15.32 8.50 -14.95
N THR A 379 -15.01 8.38 -13.66
CA THR A 379 -14.63 9.53 -12.83
C THR A 379 -13.25 10.09 -13.20
N LEU A 380 -12.33 9.28 -13.71
CA LEU A 380 -11.03 9.75 -14.18
C LEU A 380 -11.17 10.72 -15.35
N GLU A 381 -12.00 10.39 -16.34
CA GLU A 381 -12.23 11.25 -17.52
C GLU A 381 -12.81 12.60 -17.10
N ALA A 382 -13.81 12.59 -16.22
CA ALA A 382 -14.44 13.82 -15.74
C ALA A 382 -13.46 14.69 -14.94
N TRP A 383 -12.59 14.06 -14.13
CA TRP A 383 -11.55 14.78 -13.40
C TRP A 383 -10.52 15.39 -14.36
N LEU A 384 -10.02 14.62 -15.34
CA LEU A 384 -9.06 15.12 -16.33
C LEU A 384 -9.64 16.26 -17.18
N ASP A 385 -10.93 16.22 -17.53
CA ASP A 385 -11.60 17.30 -18.25
C ASP A 385 -11.60 18.62 -17.48
N ASN A 386 -11.65 18.53 -16.14
CA ASN A 386 -11.61 19.72 -15.29
C ASN A 386 -10.18 20.25 -15.10
N VAL A 387 -9.21 19.38 -14.89
CA VAL A 387 -7.83 19.80 -14.54
C VAL A 387 -6.97 20.13 -15.74
N LEU A 388 -7.30 19.66 -16.94
CA LEU A 388 -6.55 19.93 -18.18
C LEU A 388 -7.03 21.21 -18.91
N ARG A 389 -8.21 21.73 -18.59
CA ARG A 389 -8.67 23.04 -19.07
C ARG A 389 -7.76 24.13 -18.50
#